data_74c71c4bdfe218afb1d49974dab6cf26
#
_entry.id   74c71c4bdfe218afb1d49974dab6cf26
#
_cell.length_a   1.000
_cell.length_b   1.000
_cell.length_c   1.000
_cell.angle_alpha   90.00
_cell.angle_beta   90.00
_cell.angle_gamma   90.00
#
_symmetry.space_group_name_H-M   'P 1'
#
loop_
_entity.id
_entity.type
_entity.pdbx_description
1 polymer ?
#
loop_
_entity_poly.entity_id
_entity_poly.type
_entity_poly.pdbx_seq_one_letter_code
_entity_poly.pdbx_strand_id
1 'polypeptide(L)'
;AKWGYAVIENSLWHAVPRFLREFSKHVKEHLSLELPTNYSPIEFTSWMGGDRDGNPYVTAQVTKEVLDHGRWMALDLYGRDLETLSTELSMSDASDELIALAGQEFEPYRSLFLKSHPSRHRI
;
A
#
# COMPACT_ATOMS: atom_id res chain seq x y z
N ALA A 1 -14.83 -10.02 -5.03
CA ALA A 1 -13.54 -9.32 -4.86
C ALA A 1 -13.73 -7.80 -4.67
N LYS A 2 -14.46 -7.09 -5.54
CA LYS A 2 -14.59 -5.61 -5.48
C LYS A 2 -15.04 -5.07 -4.12
N TRP A 3 -16.00 -5.70 -3.45
CA TRP A 3 -16.48 -5.27 -2.13
C TRP A 3 -15.43 -5.40 -1.02
N GLY A 4 -14.65 -6.49 -1.03
CA GLY A 4 -13.59 -6.68 -0.03
C GLY A 4 -12.49 -5.63 -0.18
N TYR A 5 -12.10 -5.30 -1.41
CA TYR A 5 -11.12 -4.24 -1.67
C TYR A 5 -11.64 -2.85 -1.29
N ALA A 6 -12.95 -2.59 -1.47
CA ALA A 6 -13.54 -1.33 -1.03
C ALA A 6 -13.47 -1.15 0.51
N VAL A 7 -13.58 -2.24 1.28
CA VAL A 7 -13.38 -2.18 2.74
C VAL A 7 -11.92 -1.85 3.09
N ILE A 8 -10.95 -2.43 2.37
CA ILE A 8 -9.54 -2.11 2.57
C ILE A 8 -9.30 -0.63 2.26
N GLU A 9 -9.73 -0.16 1.09
CA GLU A 9 -9.52 1.20 0.63
C GLU A 9 -10.19 2.24 1.53
N ASN A 10 -11.47 2.06 1.84
CA ASN A 10 -12.26 3.09 2.50
C ASN A 10 -12.20 3.05 4.04
N SER A 11 -11.70 1.96 4.63
CA SER A 11 -11.71 1.78 6.08
C SER A 11 -10.36 1.33 6.62
N LEU A 12 -9.86 0.17 6.23
CA LEU A 12 -8.70 -0.45 6.87
C LEU A 12 -7.41 0.32 6.60
N TRP A 13 -7.24 0.88 5.41
CA TRP A 13 -6.06 1.65 5.02
C TRP A 13 -5.76 2.80 5.97
N HIS A 14 -6.78 3.45 6.48
CA HIS A 14 -6.65 4.55 7.43
C HIS A 14 -6.75 4.11 8.90
N ALA A 15 -7.63 3.14 9.19
CA ALA A 15 -7.91 2.72 10.56
C ALA A 15 -6.74 1.94 11.17
N VAL A 16 -6.11 1.04 10.42
CA VAL A 16 -5.03 0.18 10.94
C VAL A 16 -3.80 0.99 11.33
N PRO A 17 -3.24 1.88 10.51
CA PRO A 17 -2.11 2.70 10.91
C PRO A 17 -2.40 3.60 12.11
N ARG A 18 -3.61 4.15 12.19
CA ARG A 18 -4.06 4.94 13.35
C ARG A 18 -4.08 4.09 14.62
N PHE A 19 -4.70 2.91 14.54
CA PHE A 19 -4.73 1.97 15.66
C PHE A 19 -3.32 1.60 16.12
N LEU A 20 -2.41 1.27 15.21
CA LEU A 20 -1.04 0.88 15.55
C LEU A 20 -0.26 2.02 16.23
N ARG A 21 -0.46 3.26 15.81
CA ARG A 21 0.15 4.43 16.47
C ARG A 21 -0.38 4.61 17.90
N GLU A 22 -1.68 4.55 18.10
CA GLU A 22 -2.28 4.65 19.43
C GLU A 22 -1.87 3.47 20.32
N PHE A 23 -1.85 2.26 19.79
CA PHE A 23 -1.38 1.07 20.49
C PHE A 23 0.07 1.22 20.94
N SER A 24 0.98 1.63 20.05
CA SER A 24 2.39 1.86 20.37
C SER A 24 2.56 2.92 21.45
N LYS A 25 1.78 4.01 21.38
CA LYS A 25 1.77 5.06 22.41
C LYS A 25 1.36 4.51 23.78
N HIS A 26 0.28 3.76 23.85
CA HIS A 26 -0.20 3.17 25.13
C HIS A 26 0.79 2.14 25.69
N VAL A 27 1.42 1.32 24.84
CA VAL A 27 2.47 0.39 25.29
C VAL A 27 3.65 1.15 25.90
N LYS A 28 4.07 2.24 25.27
CA LYS A 28 5.14 3.09 25.82
C LYS A 28 4.74 3.74 27.15
N GLU A 29 3.53 4.28 27.24
CA GLU A 29 3.05 4.98 28.44
C GLU A 29 2.85 4.05 29.64
N HIS A 30 2.31 2.85 29.42
CA HIS A 30 1.92 1.94 30.51
C HIS A 30 2.96 0.86 30.84
N LEU A 31 3.74 0.45 29.83
CA LEU A 31 4.71 -0.63 30.00
C LEU A 31 6.16 -0.16 29.87
N SER A 32 6.40 1.11 29.54
CA SER A 32 7.73 1.67 29.29
C SER A 32 8.51 0.91 28.20
N LEU A 33 7.80 0.30 27.24
CA LEU A 33 8.37 -0.46 26.14
C LEU A 33 8.21 0.32 24.82
N GLU A 34 9.27 0.34 24.02
CA GLU A 34 9.21 0.88 22.66
C GLU A 34 9.05 -0.28 21.67
N LEU A 35 7.97 -0.23 20.89
CA LEU A 35 7.75 -1.20 19.82
C LEU A 35 8.58 -0.81 18.59
N PRO A 36 9.17 -1.78 17.88
CA PRO A 36 9.85 -1.51 16.61
C PRO A 36 8.89 -0.89 15.59
N THR A 37 9.39 -0.02 14.73
CA THR A 37 8.57 0.62 13.67
C THR A 37 7.96 -0.36 12.68
N ASN A 38 8.57 -1.53 12.51
CA ASN A 38 8.09 -2.62 11.68
C ASN A 38 7.24 -3.65 12.44
N TYR A 39 6.85 -3.37 13.70
CA TYR A 39 5.99 -4.27 14.46
C TYR A 39 4.59 -4.32 13.86
N SER A 40 4.19 -5.50 13.42
CA SER A 40 2.88 -5.74 12.79
C SER A 40 2.13 -6.86 13.52
N PRO A 41 1.36 -6.52 14.58
CA PRO A 41 0.60 -7.50 15.36
C PRO A 41 -0.68 -7.98 14.67
N ILE A 42 -1.04 -7.37 13.53
CA ILE A 42 -2.26 -7.66 12.79
C ILE A 42 -1.88 -8.12 11.39
N GLU A 43 -2.33 -9.30 11.02
CA GLU A 43 -2.23 -9.82 9.66
C GLU A 43 -3.62 -9.94 9.05
N PHE A 44 -3.74 -9.54 7.79
CA PHE A 44 -4.97 -9.67 7.03
C PHE A 44 -4.84 -10.79 6.01
N THR A 45 -5.82 -11.68 6.02
CA THR A 45 -5.95 -12.72 5.01
C THR A 45 -7.24 -12.51 4.22
N SER A 46 -7.30 -13.06 3.04
CA SER A 46 -8.47 -12.95 2.19
C SER A 46 -8.84 -14.30 1.57
N TRP A 47 -10.11 -14.63 1.59
CA TRP A 47 -10.68 -15.79 0.93
C TRP A 47 -11.04 -15.51 -0.53
N MET A 48 -10.97 -14.25 -0.94
CA MET A 48 -11.35 -13.82 -2.29
C MET A 48 -10.48 -14.49 -3.35
N GLY A 49 -11.11 -15.25 -4.23
CA GLY A 49 -10.45 -15.95 -5.32
C GLY A 49 -9.57 -17.13 -4.91
N GLY A 50 -9.47 -17.45 -3.60
CA GLY A 50 -8.68 -18.56 -3.07
C GLY A 50 -9.51 -19.74 -2.59
N ASP A 51 -10.63 -19.45 -1.97
CA ASP A 51 -11.57 -20.47 -1.50
C ASP A 51 -12.39 -21.04 -2.65
N ARG A 52 -12.24 -22.33 -2.88
CA ARG A 52 -12.92 -23.02 -3.98
C ARG A 52 -14.18 -23.74 -3.53
N ASP A 53 -14.17 -24.32 -2.34
CA ASP A 53 -15.28 -25.03 -1.68
C ASP A 53 -16.31 -25.65 -2.65
N GLY A 54 -15.81 -26.40 -3.62
CA GLY A 54 -16.64 -27.03 -4.67
C GLY A 54 -17.14 -26.07 -5.77
N ASN A 55 -16.79 -24.77 -5.73
CA ASN A 55 -17.19 -23.81 -6.74
C ASN A 55 -16.29 -23.90 -7.99
N PRO A 56 -16.81 -24.42 -9.15
CA PRO A 56 -16.01 -24.58 -10.35
C PRO A 56 -15.59 -23.27 -11.00
N TYR A 57 -16.19 -22.13 -10.62
CA TYR A 57 -15.86 -20.82 -11.17
C TYR A 57 -14.64 -20.18 -10.50
N VAL A 58 -14.17 -20.70 -9.36
CA VAL A 58 -12.94 -20.27 -8.71
C VAL A 58 -11.76 -21.06 -9.30
N THR A 59 -11.34 -20.65 -10.47
CA THR A 59 -10.21 -21.25 -11.19
C THR A 59 -8.87 -20.62 -10.77
N ALA A 60 -7.76 -21.26 -11.13
CA ALA A 60 -6.41 -20.72 -10.92
C ALA A 60 -6.23 -19.33 -11.60
N GLN A 61 -6.86 -19.14 -12.76
CA GLN A 61 -6.85 -17.86 -13.46
C GLN A 61 -7.57 -16.77 -12.64
N VAL A 62 -8.74 -17.06 -12.07
CA VAL A 62 -9.46 -16.14 -11.19
C VAL A 62 -8.64 -15.80 -9.94
N THR A 63 -7.96 -16.79 -9.34
CA THR A 63 -7.06 -16.54 -8.21
C THR A 63 -5.95 -15.57 -8.59
N LYS A 64 -5.31 -15.78 -9.74
CA LYS A 64 -4.27 -14.89 -10.24
C LYS A 64 -4.79 -13.46 -10.47
N GLU A 65 -5.94 -13.32 -11.12
CA GLU A 65 -6.56 -12.01 -11.38
C GLU A 65 -6.90 -11.25 -10.09
N VAL A 66 -7.38 -11.95 -9.06
CA VAL A 66 -7.66 -11.36 -7.74
C VAL A 66 -6.37 -10.89 -7.07
N LEU A 67 -5.30 -11.69 -7.13
CA LEU A 67 -4.00 -11.31 -6.57
C LEU A 67 -3.38 -10.11 -7.30
N ASP A 68 -3.43 -10.11 -8.63
CA ASP A 68 -2.93 -9.01 -9.45
C ASP A 68 -3.72 -7.72 -9.18
N HIS A 69 -5.04 -7.82 -9.01
CA HIS A 69 -5.89 -6.69 -8.64
C HIS A 69 -5.58 -6.17 -7.23
N GLY A 70 -5.30 -7.07 -6.27
CA GLY A 70 -4.87 -6.68 -4.91
C GLY A 70 -3.54 -5.93 -4.92
N ARG A 71 -2.57 -6.39 -5.70
CA ARG A 71 -1.29 -5.68 -5.88
C ARG A 71 -1.47 -4.31 -6.51
N TRP A 72 -2.29 -4.24 -7.56
CA TRP A 72 -2.58 -2.97 -8.21
C TRP A 72 -3.21 -1.97 -7.24
N MET A 73 -4.19 -2.40 -6.45
CA MET A 73 -4.85 -1.56 -5.45
C MET A 73 -3.86 -1.06 -4.38
N ALA A 74 -2.98 -1.93 -3.88
CA ALA A 74 -1.97 -1.53 -2.91
C ALA A 74 -1.04 -0.45 -3.48
N LEU A 75 -0.59 -0.61 -4.72
CA LEU A 75 0.24 0.38 -5.41
C LEU A 75 -0.50 1.71 -5.63
N ASP A 76 -1.79 1.68 -5.96
CA ASP A 76 -2.59 2.90 -6.11
C ASP A 76 -2.75 3.64 -4.78
N LEU A 77 -3.01 2.93 -3.68
CA LEU A 77 -3.12 3.51 -2.34
C LEU A 77 -1.79 4.12 -1.88
N TYR A 78 -0.66 3.43 -2.08
CA TYR A 78 0.66 3.99 -1.80
C TYR A 78 0.96 5.22 -2.66
N GLY A 79 0.57 5.20 -3.94
CA GLY A 79 0.73 6.34 -4.82
C GLY A 79 -0.02 7.59 -4.32
N ARG A 80 -1.24 7.42 -3.83
CA ARG A 80 -2.04 8.52 -3.25
C ARG A 80 -1.39 9.08 -1.98
N ASP A 81 -0.90 8.21 -1.09
CA ASP A 81 -0.22 8.64 0.14
C ASP A 81 1.09 9.38 -0.18
N LEU A 82 1.85 8.90 -1.17
CA LEU A 82 3.07 9.57 -1.62
C LEU A 82 2.80 10.94 -2.27
N GLU A 83 1.72 11.08 -3.02
CA GLU A 83 1.29 12.38 -3.56
C GLU A 83 0.97 13.36 -2.42
N THR A 84 0.24 12.89 -1.40
CA THR A 84 -0.06 13.70 -0.22
C THR A 84 1.21 14.11 0.51
N LEU A 85 2.09 13.16 0.78
CA LEU A 85 3.38 13.39 1.43
C LEU A 85 4.26 14.38 0.65
N SER A 86 4.33 14.24 -0.68
CA SER A 86 5.07 15.15 -1.54
C SER A 86 4.57 16.59 -1.45
N THR A 87 3.25 16.75 -1.26
CA THR A 87 2.64 18.07 -1.08
C THR A 87 2.94 18.67 0.30
N GLU A 88 2.92 17.82 1.34
CA GLU A 88 3.17 18.24 2.72
C GLU A 88 4.65 18.59 2.97
N LEU A 89 5.58 17.83 2.40
CA LEU A 89 7.02 18.02 2.66
C LEU A 89 7.60 19.27 2.01
N SER A 90 7.03 19.81 0.93
CA SER A 90 7.47 21.06 0.25
C SER A 90 9.00 21.20 0.16
N MET A 91 9.73 20.10 -0.09
CA MET A 91 11.20 20.10 -0.10
C MET A 91 11.70 20.81 -1.35
N SER A 92 12.51 21.85 -1.14
CA SER A 92 13.22 22.56 -2.21
C SER A 92 14.60 21.98 -2.51
N ASP A 93 15.19 21.29 -1.53
CA ASP A 93 16.53 20.71 -1.62
C ASP A 93 16.55 19.25 -1.15
N ALA A 94 17.38 18.43 -1.81
CA ALA A 94 17.67 17.08 -1.43
C ALA A 94 19.18 16.82 -1.42
N SER A 95 19.66 15.89 -0.60
CA SER A 95 21.07 15.51 -0.60
C SER A 95 21.45 14.86 -1.94
N ASP A 96 22.71 15.03 -2.34
CA ASP A 96 23.25 14.41 -3.58
C ASP A 96 23.05 12.90 -3.59
N GLU A 97 23.13 12.26 -2.42
CA GLU A 97 22.88 10.81 -2.25
C GLU A 97 21.43 10.44 -2.58
N LEU A 98 20.45 11.25 -2.12
CA LEU A 98 19.03 11.04 -2.40
C LEU A 98 18.70 11.27 -3.88
N ILE A 99 19.32 12.29 -4.49
CA ILE A 99 19.18 12.58 -5.91
C ILE A 99 19.74 11.42 -6.75
N ALA A 100 20.94 10.92 -6.38
CA ALA A 100 21.56 9.78 -7.06
C ALA A 100 20.73 8.50 -6.93
N LEU A 101 20.19 8.23 -5.74
CA LEU A 101 19.30 7.09 -5.49
C LEU A 101 18.01 7.17 -6.33
N ALA A 102 17.36 8.31 -6.33
CA ALA A 102 16.15 8.53 -7.13
C ALA A 102 16.41 8.37 -8.63
N GLY A 103 17.57 8.80 -9.13
CA GLY A 103 17.97 8.64 -10.52
C GLY A 103 18.25 7.19 -10.94
N GLN A 104 18.75 6.35 -10.01
CA GLN A 104 19.08 4.96 -10.30
C GLN A 104 17.86 4.02 -10.26
N GLU A 105 16.95 4.23 -9.34
CA GLU A 105 15.85 3.29 -9.11
C GLU A 105 14.56 3.63 -9.86
N PHE A 106 14.40 4.87 -10.30
CA PHE A 106 13.12 5.33 -10.82
C PHE A 106 12.87 4.94 -12.29
N GLU A 107 13.89 4.82 -13.12
CA GLU A 107 13.74 4.53 -14.56
C GLU A 107 13.04 3.18 -14.87
N PRO A 108 13.35 2.05 -14.18
CA PRO A 108 12.64 0.78 -14.45
C PRO A 108 11.15 0.83 -14.16
N TYR A 109 10.72 1.63 -13.17
CA TYR A 109 9.33 1.71 -12.71
C TYR A 109 8.53 2.78 -13.44
N ARG A 110 9.18 3.82 -13.97
CA ARG A 110 8.54 4.93 -14.70
C ARG A 110 7.71 4.44 -15.88
N SER A 111 8.23 3.50 -16.65
CA SER A 111 7.53 2.95 -17.81
C SER A 111 6.30 2.12 -17.43
N LEU A 112 6.33 1.43 -16.27
CA LEU A 112 5.20 0.67 -15.73
C LEU A 112 4.11 1.60 -15.20
N PHE A 113 4.50 2.65 -14.48
CA PHE A 113 3.56 3.64 -13.94
C PHE A 113 2.86 4.44 -15.04
N LEU A 114 3.58 4.86 -16.07
CA LEU A 114 3.03 5.61 -17.20
C LEU A 114 2.09 4.77 -18.08
N LYS A 115 2.34 3.46 -18.21
CA LYS A 115 1.44 2.55 -18.93
C LYS A 115 0.12 2.31 -18.18
N SER A 116 0.14 2.32 -16.85
CA SER A 116 -1.06 2.11 -16.03
C SER A 116 -1.93 3.36 -15.85
N HIS A 117 -1.37 4.58 -16.08
CA HIS A 117 -2.07 5.86 -15.88
C HIS A 117 -1.87 6.82 -17.06
N PRO A 118 -2.43 6.53 -18.24
CA PRO A 118 -2.21 7.35 -19.44
C PRO A 118 -2.77 8.78 -19.34
N SER A 119 -3.65 9.08 -18.39
CA SER A 119 -4.27 10.39 -18.19
C SER A 119 -3.44 11.40 -17.38
N ARG A 120 -2.33 10.98 -16.75
CA ARG A 120 -1.45 11.86 -15.93
C ARG A 120 -0.33 12.54 -16.73
N HIS A 121 -0.36 12.48 -18.05
CA HIS A 121 0.60 13.15 -18.94
C HIS A 121 0.35 14.65 -19.17
N ARG A 122 -0.52 15.29 -18.36
CA ARG A 122 -0.74 16.74 -18.48
C ARG A 122 -0.37 17.43 -17.17
N ILE A 123 0.91 17.58 -16.96
CA ILE A 123 1.49 18.71 -16.21
C ILE A 123 2.74 19.12 -16.97
#